data_0bedb3021673227c35931f6c7807da6a
#
_entry.id   0bedb3021673227c35931f6c7807da6a
#
_cell.length_a   1.000
_cell.length_b   1.000
_cell.length_c   1.000
_cell.angle_alpha   90.00
_cell.angle_beta   90.00
_cell.angle_gamma   90.00
#
_symmetry.space_group_name_H-M   'P 1'
#
loop_
_entity.id
_entity.type
_entity.pdbx_description
1 polymer ?
#
loop_
_entity_poly.entity_id
_entity_poly.type
_entity_poly.pdbx_seq_one_letter_code
_entity_poly.pdbx_strand_id
1 'polypeptide(L)'
;PDMYEKLPQELKEKGAFCLWKYEERDGRKTKVPYQTNGFRADSTNKATFTDYAIAVKHRAGYDGLGIGVFGDICAIDIDSCVEDGVLSDIAEDIIARMDTYTEYSPSGTGVRILFKASPPAYDKDRYYINNRQINLEIYVAGYTSRFVTVTGNAIYGTGIEDRTDALAEVLEKYMRKAEKPVSHVAAPGSYLSDASVLQKALASK
;
A
#
# COMPACT_ATOMS: atom_id res chain seq x y z
N PRO A 1 28.51 5.69 -10.40
CA PRO A 1 27.55 4.66 -10.78
C PRO A 1 26.15 5.17 -10.53
N ASP A 2 25.27 4.91 -11.50
CA ASP A 2 23.86 5.26 -11.39
C ASP A 2 23.23 4.48 -10.24
N MET A 3 22.53 5.18 -9.34
CA MET A 3 21.88 4.52 -8.19
C MET A 3 20.89 3.45 -8.62
N TYR A 4 20.20 3.63 -9.75
CA TYR A 4 19.24 2.66 -10.28
C TYR A 4 19.88 1.32 -10.72
N GLU A 5 21.19 1.29 -10.99
CA GLU A 5 21.90 0.04 -11.25
C GLU A 5 21.89 -0.92 -10.05
N LYS A 6 21.74 -0.36 -8.83
CA LYS A 6 21.66 -1.12 -7.57
C LYS A 6 20.29 -1.75 -7.31
N LEU A 7 19.27 -1.42 -8.09
CA LEU A 7 17.97 -2.09 -7.98
C LEU A 7 18.12 -3.61 -8.17
N PRO A 8 17.31 -4.42 -7.47
CA PRO A 8 17.31 -5.88 -7.64
C PRO A 8 17.22 -6.29 -9.10
N GLN A 9 18.01 -7.29 -9.49
CA GLN A 9 18.05 -7.74 -10.87
C GLN A 9 16.67 -8.24 -11.35
N GLU A 10 15.96 -9.00 -10.51
CA GLU A 10 14.62 -9.47 -10.84
C GLU A 10 13.63 -8.31 -11.04
N LEU A 11 13.76 -7.22 -10.27
CA LEU A 11 12.94 -6.03 -10.45
C LEU A 11 13.22 -5.37 -11.81
N LYS A 12 14.49 -5.28 -12.22
CA LYS A 12 14.86 -4.73 -13.53
C LYS A 12 14.35 -5.57 -14.69
N GLU A 13 14.27 -6.89 -14.52
CA GLU A 13 13.81 -7.83 -15.55
C GLU A 13 12.28 -7.91 -15.65
N LYS A 14 11.58 -7.86 -14.53
CA LYS A 14 10.13 -8.12 -14.47
C LYS A 14 9.27 -6.89 -14.10
N GLY A 15 9.88 -5.85 -13.56
CA GLY A 15 9.18 -4.66 -13.12
C GLY A 15 8.55 -3.88 -14.28
N ALA A 16 7.40 -3.30 -14.01
CA ALA A 16 6.77 -2.34 -14.90
C ALA A 16 7.18 -0.92 -14.45
N PHE A 17 8.06 -0.28 -15.20
CA PHE A 17 8.64 1.01 -14.83
C PHE A 17 7.89 2.19 -15.42
N CYS A 18 7.94 3.32 -14.73
CA CYS A 18 7.51 4.62 -15.21
C CYS A 18 8.50 5.70 -14.78
N LEU A 19 8.36 6.88 -15.34
CA LEU A 19 8.99 8.10 -14.87
C LEU A 19 8.06 8.79 -13.88
N TRP A 20 8.57 9.69 -13.05
CA TRP A 20 7.68 10.51 -12.22
C TRP A 20 8.22 11.93 -12.03
N LYS A 21 7.29 12.86 -11.75
CA LYS A 21 7.58 14.25 -11.39
C LYS A 21 6.74 14.68 -10.20
N TYR A 22 7.27 15.66 -9.46
CA TYR A 22 6.42 16.44 -8.57
C TYR A 22 5.52 17.37 -9.38
N GLU A 23 4.23 17.31 -9.10
CA GLU A 23 3.26 18.33 -9.52
C GLU A 23 2.65 18.99 -8.30
N GLU A 24 2.32 20.26 -8.41
CA GLU A 24 1.54 20.96 -7.40
C GLU A 24 0.05 20.73 -7.69
N ARG A 25 -0.68 20.21 -6.72
CA ARG A 25 -2.12 20.04 -6.77
C ARG A 25 -2.71 20.53 -5.45
N ASP A 26 -3.60 21.51 -5.53
CA ASP A 26 -4.26 22.12 -4.37
C ASP A 26 -3.25 22.58 -3.29
N GLY A 27 -2.15 23.19 -3.72
CA GLY A 27 -1.07 23.66 -2.84
C GLY A 27 -0.20 22.57 -2.22
N ARG A 28 -0.29 21.32 -2.72
CA ARG A 28 0.51 20.18 -2.25
C ARG A 28 1.34 19.58 -3.37
N LYS A 29 2.61 19.29 -3.08
CA LYS A 29 3.46 18.51 -3.99
C LYS A 29 3.01 17.06 -4.00
N THR A 30 2.67 16.57 -5.19
CA THR A 30 2.23 15.19 -5.42
C THR A 30 3.15 14.55 -6.46
N LYS A 31 3.58 13.31 -6.22
CA LYS A 31 4.33 12.52 -7.19
C LYS A 31 3.37 11.98 -8.25
N VAL A 32 3.62 12.28 -9.50
CA VAL A 32 2.75 11.89 -10.63
C VAL A 32 3.53 11.00 -11.58
N PRO A 33 2.99 9.79 -11.93
CA PRO A 33 3.65 8.89 -12.85
C PRO A 33 3.49 9.33 -14.31
N TYR A 34 4.55 9.13 -15.11
CA TYR A 34 4.62 9.47 -16.51
C TYR A 34 5.12 8.31 -17.35
N GLN A 35 4.57 8.22 -18.54
CA GLN A 35 5.08 7.40 -19.64
C GLN A 35 6.32 8.07 -20.28
N THR A 36 7.10 7.31 -21.00
CA THR A 36 8.28 7.83 -21.72
C THR A 36 7.95 8.77 -22.90
N ASN A 37 6.70 8.81 -23.32
CA ASN A 37 6.19 9.72 -24.34
C ASN A 37 5.66 11.07 -23.79
N GLY A 38 5.77 11.28 -22.46
CA GLY A 38 5.36 12.53 -21.80
C GLY A 38 3.91 12.56 -21.31
N PHE A 39 3.09 11.56 -21.63
CA PHE A 39 1.74 11.44 -21.04
C PHE A 39 1.80 10.86 -19.62
N ARG A 40 0.79 11.13 -18.83
CA ARG A 40 0.66 10.47 -17.51
C ARG A 40 0.52 8.96 -17.67
N ALA A 41 1.17 8.22 -16.81
CA ALA A 41 0.94 6.79 -16.69
C ALA A 41 -0.29 6.53 -15.82
N ASP A 42 -1.00 5.45 -16.11
CA ASP A 42 -2.18 5.01 -15.38
C ASP A 42 -1.82 3.78 -14.55
N SER A 43 -1.84 3.92 -13.22
CA SER A 43 -1.51 2.82 -12.30
C SER A 43 -2.49 1.63 -12.35
N THR A 44 -3.59 1.75 -13.07
CA THR A 44 -4.51 0.64 -13.34
C THR A 44 -4.19 -0.10 -14.65
N ASN A 45 -3.35 0.50 -15.51
CA ASN A 45 -3.06 0.00 -16.85
C ASN A 45 -1.57 -0.26 -17.04
N LYS A 46 -1.15 -1.51 -16.94
CA LYS A 46 0.25 -1.93 -17.13
C LYS A 46 0.84 -1.49 -18.48
N ALA A 47 0.03 -1.37 -19.53
CA ALA A 47 0.50 -0.95 -20.85
C ALA A 47 1.03 0.50 -20.90
N THR A 48 0.74 1.31 -19.88
CA THR A 48 1.29 2.67 -19.73
C THR A 48 2.65 2.71 -19.02
N PHE A 49 3.18 1.55 -18.64
CA PHE A 49 4.50 1.37 -18.05
C PHE A 49 5.44 0.75 -19.11
N THR A 50 6.72 0.76 -18.81
CA THR A 50 7.76 0.29 -19.73
C THR A 50 8.81 -0.56 -19.02
N ASP A 51 9.77 -1.09 -19.80
CA ASP A 51 10.90 -1.82 -19.24
C ASP A 51 11.91 -0.89 -18.57
N TYR A 52 12.70 -1.43 -17.65
CA TYR A 52 13.75 -0.72 -16.91
C TYR A 52 14.71 0.07 -17.84
N ALA A 53 15.27 -0.59 -18.85
CA ALA A 53 16.25 0.03 -19.75
C ALA A 53 15.67 1.25 -20.49
N ILE A 54 14.41 1.16 -20.91
CA ILE A 54 13.71 2.24 -21.61
C ILE A 54 13.44 3.39 -20.63
N ALA A 55 12.98 3.10 -19.41
CA ALA A 55 12.73 4.11 -18.38
C ALA A 55 14.01 4.87 -18.02
N VAL A 56 15.12 4.16 -17.78
CA VAL A 56 16.43 4.78 -17.49
C VAL A 56 16.87 5.71 -18.63
N LYS A 57 16.70 5.28 -19.88
CA LYS A 57 17.09 6.08 -21.06
C LYS A 57 16.30 7.39 -21.17
N HIS A 58 15.04 7.39 -20.76
CA HIS A 58 14.14 8.55 -20.93
C HIS A 58 13.96 9.39 -19.65
N ARG A 59 14.74 9.13 -18.60
CA ARG A 59 14.55 9.79 -17.29
C ARG A 59 14.95 11.26 -17.23
N ALA A 60 15.70 11.75 -18.22
CA ALA A 60 16.14 13.14 -18.23
C ALA A 60 14.94 14.11 -18.17
N GLY A 61 14.97 15.06 -17.22
CA GLY A 61 13.89 16.02 -16.99
C GLY A 61 12.73 15.48 -16.15
N TYR A 62 12.89 14.31 -15.54
CA TYR A 62 11.99 13.75 -14.52
C TYR A 62 12.69 13.67 -13.16
N ASP A 63 11.91 13.59 -12.08
CA ASP A 63 12.45 13.53 -10.73
C ASP A 63 12.94 12.11 -10.35
N GLY A 64 12.54 11.09 -11.11
CA GLY A 64 13.05 9.74 -10.93
C GLY A 64 12.24 8.65 -11.61
N LEU A 65 12.55 7.41 -11.22
CA LEU A 65 11.85 6.20 -11.67
C LEU A 65 10.84 5.74 -10.63
N GLY A 66 9.79 5.11 -11.11
CA GLY A 66 8.81 4.41 -10.30
C GLY A 66 8.47 3.06 -10.90
N ILE A 67 7.80 2.22 -10.14
CA ILE A 67 7.25 0.95 -10.58
C ILE A 67 5.76 0.87 -10.30
N GLY A 68 5.01 0.21 -11.18
CA GLY A 68 3.63 -0.15 -10.94
C GLY A 68 3.52 -1.44 -10.14
N VAL A 69 2.51 -1.51 -9.29
CA VAL A 69 2.18 -2.71 -8.50
C VAL A 69 1.37 -3.66 -9.38
N PHE A 70 2.07 -4.50 -10.15
CA PHE A 70 1.49 -5.45 -11.11
C PHE A 70 2.08 -6.84 -10.94
N GLY A 71 1.36 -7.86 -11.44
CA GLY A 71 1.79 -9.25 -11.37
C GLY A 71 1.81 -9.76 -9.94
N ASP A 72 2.99 -10.10 -9.44
CA ASP A 72 3.25 -10.51 -8.06
C ASP A 72 4.06 -9.48 -7.26
N ILE A 73 4.49 -8.37 -7.88
CA ILE A 73 5.29 -7.32 -7.25
C ILE A 73 4.39 -6.44 -6.40
N CYS A 74 4.70 -6.38 -5.12
CA CYS A 74 4.02 -5.64 -4.09
C CYS A 74 4.97 -4.64 -3.42
N ALA A 75 4.43 -3.68 -2.68
CA ALA A 75 5.23 -2.69 -1.98
C ALA A 75 4.60 -2.28 -0.64
N ILE A 76 5.46 -1.98 0.31
CA ILE A 76 5.12 -1.24 1.53
C ILE A 76 5.80 0.13 1.46
N ASP A 77 5.04 1.16 1.78
CA ASP A 77 5.48 2.54 1.85
C ASP A 77 5.30 3.04 3.29
N ILE A 78 6.38 3.43 3.94
CA ILE A 78 6.35 4.00 5.29
C ILE A 78 6.93 5.41 5.19
N ASP A 79 6.05 6.41 5.27
CA ASP A 79 6.45 7.81 5.22
C ASP A 79 6.88 8.33 6.60
N SER A 80 7.82 9.30 6.62
CA SER A 80 8.27 9.99 7.84
C SER A 80 8.72 9.03 8.96
N CYS A 81 9.36 7.92 8.59
CA CYS A 81 9.85 6.91 9.52
C CYS A 81 11.37 6.95 9.73
N VAL A 82 12.06 7.92 9.12
CA VAL A 82 13.52 8.13 9.26
C VAL A 82 13.75 9.54 9.76
N GLU A 83 14.38 9.66 10.92
CA GLU A 83 14.81 10.92 11.52
C GLU A 83 16.29 10.83 11.86
N ASP A 84 17.13 11.76 11.36
CA ASP A 84 18.59 11.77 11.52
C ASP A 84 19.28 10.45 11.16
N GLY A 85 18.72 9.73 10.15
CA GLY A 85 19.25 8.44 9.71
C GLY A 85 18.82 7.26 10.57
N VAL A 86 17.98 7.47 11.59
CA VAL A 86 17.45 6.43 12.48
C VAL A 86 16.03 6.05 12.06
N LEU A 87 15.79 4.75 11.92
CA LEU A 87 14.46 4.20 11.62
C LEU A 87 13.57 4.24 12.87
N SER A 88 12.28 4.44 12.68
CA SER A 88 11.29 4.27 13.75
C SER A 88 11.12 2.78 14.10
N ASP A 89 10.71 2.49 15.34
CA ASP A 89 10.48 1.11 15.82
C ASP A 89 9.52 0.33 14.91
N ILE A 90 8.48 1.00 14.38
CA ILE A 90 7.53 0.39 13.44
C ILE A 90 8.21 0.02 12.13
N ALA A 91 9.06 0.89 11.58
CA ALA A 91 9.79 0.61 10.36
C ALA A 91 10.78 -0.54 10.55
N GLU A 92 11.52 -0.55 11.67
CA GLU A 92 12.44 -1.63 12.01
C GLU A 92 11.73 -2.99 12.14
N ASP A 93 10.59 -3.03 12.85
CA ASP A 93 9.81 -4.27 12.99
C ASP A 93 9.28 -4.77 11.65
N ILE A 94 8.76 -3.89 10.79
CA ILE A 94 8.25 -4.28 9.47
C ILE A 94 9.39 -4.75 8.56
N ILE A 95 10.53 -4.05 8.52
CA ILE A 95 11.70 -4.44 7.73
C ILE A 95 12.21 -5.82 8.17
N ALA A 96 12.31 -6.05 9.49
CA ALA A 96 12.76 -7.32 10.02
C ALA A 96 11.82 -8.48 9.68
N ARG A 97 10.49 -8.27 9.71
CA ARG A 97 9.50 -9.28 9.33
C ARG A 97 9.50 -9.58 7.85
N MET A 98 9.56 -8.52 7.05
CA MET A 98 9.51 -8.65 5.60
C MET A 98 10.81 -9.21 5.01
N ASP A 99 11.96 -8.97 5.63
CA ASP A 99 13.27 -9.57 5.25
C ASP A 99 13.48 -9.64 3.73
N THR A 100 13.33 -8.50 3.05
CA THR A 100 13.37 -8.36 1.60
C THR A 100 13.97 -7.00 1.22
N TYR A 101 14.14 -6.72 -0.06
CA TYR A 101 14.71 -5.47 -0.54
C TYR A 101 13.98 -4.26 0.05
N THR A 102 14.74 -3.41 0.70
CA THR A 102 14.27 -2.17 1.33
C THR A 102 15.20 -1.03 0.97
N GLU A 103 14.65 0.11 0.60
CA GLU A 103 15.39 1.31 0.22
C GLU A 103 14.81 2.58 0.86
N TYR A 104 15.62 3.64 0.92
CA TYR A 104 15.12 4.97 1.28
C TYR A 104 14.21 5.54 0.20
N SER A 105 13.17 6.24 0.61
CA SER A 105 12.35 7.04 -0.29
C SER A 105 13.15 8.20 -0.91
N PRO A 106 12.67 8.84 -1.99
CA PRO A 106 13.39 9.97 -2.61
C PRO A 106 13.67 11.14 -1.67
N SER A 107 12.86 11.35 -0.65
CA SER A 107 13.09 12.39 0.38
C SER A 107 14.14 11.99 1.43
N GLY A 108 14.47 10.70 1.54
CA GLY A 108 15.31 10.16 2.60
C GLY A 108 14.63 10.03 3.96
N THR A 109 13.36 10.47 4.11
CA THR A 109 12.64 10.45 5.38
C THR A 109 11.66 9.27 5.51
N GLY A 110 11.52 8.48 4.49
CA GLY A 110 10.69 7.28 4.46
C GLY A 110 11.42 6.10 3.84
N VAL A 111 10.77 4.94 3.85
CA VAL A 111 11.29 3.71 3.25
C VAL A 111 10.28 3.07 2.30
N ARG A 112 10.82 2.31 1.36
CA ARG A 112 10.08 1.44 0.43
C ARG A 112 10.57 0.01 0.61
N ILE A 113 9.65 -0.92 0.82
CA ILE A 113 9.94 -2.35 0.93
C ILE A 113 9.29 -3.02 -0.27
N LEU A 114 10.07 -3.69 -1.11
CA LEU A 114 9.58 -4.37 -2.30
C LEU A 114 9.63 -5.87 -2.10
N PHE A 115 8.55 -6.55 -2.45
CA PHE A 115 8.41 -8.00 -2.24
C PHE A 115 7.44 -8.60 -3.25
N LYS A 116 7.40 -9.92 -3.28
CA LYS A 116 6.38 -10.69 -4.01
C LYS A 116 5.38 -11.28 -3.03
N ALA A 117 4.13 -11.36 -3.46
CA ALA A 117 3.10 -12.07 -2.73
C ALA A 117 2.11 -12.74 -3.69
N SER A 118 1.67 -13.95 -3.31
CA SER A 118 0.65 -14.69 -4.05
C SER A 118 -0.74 -14.38 -3.51
N PRO A 119 -1.78 -14.23 -4.36
CA PRO A 119 -3.16 -14.12 -3.91
C PRO A 119 -3.65 -15.41 -3.19
N PRO A 120 -4.57 -15.31 -2.22
CA PRO A 120 -5.28 -14.13 -1.73
C PRO A 120 -4.62 -13.54 -0.47
N ALA A 121 -3.60 -12.71 -0.64
CA ALA A 121 -2.84 -12.15 0.48
C ALA A 121 -3.53 -10.95 1.16
N TYR A 122 -4.59 -10.39 0.57
CA TYR A 122 -5.19 -9.15 1.06
C TYR A 122 -6.71 -9.17 1.04
N ASP A 123 -7.32 -8.81 2.19
CA ASP A 123 -8.75 -8.61 2.37
C ASP A 123 -9.04 -7.12 2.65
N LYS A 124 -9.60 -6.43 1.64
CA LYS A 124 -9.94 -5.00 1.71
C LYS A 124 -11.00 -4.66 2.77
N ASP A 125 -11.82 -5.61 3.16
CA ASP A 125 -12.85 -5.39 4.18
C ASP A 125 -12.26 -5.43 5.59
N ARG A 126 -11.22 -6.21 5.79
CA ARG A 126 -10.52 -6.42 7.05
C ARG A 126 -9.38 -5.43 7.27
N TYR A 127 -8.65 -5.06 6.22
CA TYR A 127 -7.43 -4.27 6.34
C TYR A 127 -7.52 -2.92 5.64
N TYR A 128 -6.79 -1.94 6.19
CA TYR A 128 -6.52 -0.67 5.51
C TYR A 128 -5.52 -0.86 4.38
N ILE A 129 -5.64 -0.08 3.30
CA ILE A 129 -4.55 0.15 2.33
C ILE A 129 -3.60 1.21 2.88
N ASN A 130 -4.16 2.25 3.52
CA ASN A 130 -3.44 3.35 4.10
C ASN A 130 -3.87 3.53 5.57
N ASN A 131 -2.94 3.28 6.49
CA ASN A 131 -3.09 3.60 7.89
C ASN A 131 -2.40 4.93 8.19
N ARG A 132 -3.16 6.02 8.11
CA ARG A 132 -2.65 7.39 8.28
C ARG A 132 -2.14 7.68 9.69
N GLN A 133 -2.51 6.90 10.69
CA GLN A 133 -2.06 7.10 12.08
C GLN A 133 -0.56 6.78 12.24
N ILE A 134 -0.04 5.89 11.42
CA ILE A 134 1.35 5.45 11.43
C ILE A 134 2.06 5.66 10.08
N ASN A 135 1.45 6.43 9.17
CA ASN A 135 1.98 6.73 7.84
C ASN A 135 2.40 5.48 7.03
N LEU A 136 1.63 4.41 7.15
CA LEU A 136 1.89 3.12 6.52
C LEU A 136 0.90 2.87 5.40
N GLU A 137 1.43 2.61 4.20
CA GLU A 137 0.66 2.15 3.05
C GLU A 137 1.17 0.80 2.57
N ILE A 138 0.24 -0.10 2.23
CA ILE A 138 0.57 -1.44 1.70
C ILE A 138 -0.14 -1.62 0.37
N TYR A 139 0.64 -1.90 -0.67
CA TYR A 139 0.18 -2.08 -2.03
C TYR A 139 0.38 -3.51 -2.47
N VAL A 140 -0.72 -4.22 -2.73
CA VAL A 140 -0.74 -5.62 -3.10
C VAL A 140 -1.22 -5.76 -4.53
N ALA A 141 -0.43 -6.41 -5.37
CA ALA A 141 -0.74 -6.63 -6.78
C ALA A 141 -2.09 -7.37 -6.92
N GLY A 142 -2.92 -6.90 -7.87
CA GLY A 142 -4.27 -7.42 -8.08
C GLY A 142 -5.35 -6.84 -7.17
N TYR A 143 -4.99 -6.15 -6.09
CA TYR A 143 -5.94 -5.55 -5.13
C TYR A 143 -5.84 -4.03 -5.04
N THR A 144 -4.67 -3.48 -5.31
CA THR A 144 -4.45 -2.03 -5.30
C THR A 144 -3.88 -1.57 -6.64
N SER A 145 -4.31 -0.39 -7.10
CA SER A 145 -3.82 0.22 -8.34
C SER A 145 -2.93 1.40 -7.96
N ARG A 146 -1.65 1.13 -7.76
CA ARG A 146 -0.66 2.12 -7.31
C ARG A 146 0.64 2.00 -8.09
N PHE A 147 1.42 3.07 -8.05
CA PHE A 147 2.84 3.04 -8.36
C PHE A 147 3.62 3.50 -7.12
N VAL A 148 4.84 3.06 -7.01
CA VAL A 148 5.79 3.52 -5.98
C VAL A 148 7.06 4.03 -6.65
N THR A 149 7.66 5.05 -6.07
CA THR A 149 8.95 5.55 -6.51
C THR A 149 10.05 4.59 -6.07
N VAL A 150 11.08 4.43 -6.90
CA VAL A 150 12.29 3.65 -6.57
C VAL A 150 13.52 4.52 -6.69
N THR A 151 14.54 4.26 -5.88
CA THR A 151 15.75 5.06 -5.78
C THR A 151 17.05 4.27 -6.01
N GLY A 152 17.04 2.97 -5.71
CA GLY A 152 18.26 2.16 -5.64
C GLY A 152 19.12 2.46 -4.41
N ASN A 153 18.66 3.33 -3.49
CA ASN A 153 19.35 3.64 -2.24
C ASN A 153 18.99 2.61 -1.16
N ALA A 154 19.52 1.39 -1.34
CA ALA A 154 19.19 0.24 -0.51
C ALA A 154 19.66 0.42 0.93
N ILE A 155 18.78 0.05 1.87
CA ILE A 155 19.06 -0.09 3.31
C ILE A 155 19.33 -1.56 3.61
N TYR A 156 18.53 -2.47 3.03
CA TYR A 156 18.53 -3.88 3.35
C TYR A 156 18.19 -4.72 2.11
N GLY A 157 18.79 -5.91 2.04
CA GLY A 157 18.48 -6.90 1.01
C GLY A 157 18.98 -6.55 -0.39
N THR A 158 19.12 -7.55 -1.23
CA THR A 158 19.58 -7.41 -2.63
C THR A 158 18.56 -7.95 -3.64
N GLY A 159 17.56 -8.71 -3.17
CA GLY A 159 16.52 -9.34 -3.98
C GLY A 159 15.11 -9.01 -3.47
N ILE A 160 14.13 -9.18 -4.33
CA ILE A 160 12.70 -9.13 -3.96
C ILE A 160 12.24 -10.56 -3.67
N GLU A 161 11.87 -10.82 -2.42
CA GLU A 161 11.52 -12.15 -1.94
C GLU A 161 10.00 -12.36 -1.91
N ASP A 162 9.55 -13.63 -1.97
CA ASP A 162 8.15 -13.96 -1.67
C ASP A 162 7.95 -13.85 -0.15
N ARG A 163 7.04 -12.99 0.25
CA ARG A 163 6.72 -12.69 1.65
C ARG A 163 5.23 -12.73 1.92
N THR A 164 4.53 -13.66 1.28
CA THR A 164 3.08 -13.85 1.45
C THR A 164 2.69 -14.04 2.92
N ASP A 165 3.40 -14.90 3.65
CA ASP A 165 3.11 -15.16 5.06
C ASP A 165 3.48 -13.96 5.95
N ALA A 166 4.63 -13.35 5.74
CA ALA A 166 5.05 -12.16 6.48
C ALA A 166 4.11 -10.97 6.23
N LEU A 167 3.60 -10.81 5.00
CA LEU A 167 2.58 -9.82 4.67
C LEU A 167 1.33 -10.03 5.53
N ALA A 168 0.86 -11.26 5.70
CA ALA A 168 -0.31 -11.55 6.52
C ALA A 168 -0.11 -11.12 7.99
N GLU A 169 1.08 -11.34 8.55
CA GLU A 169 1.43 -10.88 9.90
C GLU A 169 1.47 -9.35 10.01
N VAL A 170 2.07 -8.67 9.04
CA VAL A 170 2.14 -7.20 8.99
C VAL A 170 0.75 -6.59 8.84
N LEU A 171 -0.10 -7.15 7.98
CA LEU A 171 -1.48 -6.72 7.80
C LEU A 171 -2.27 -6.85 9.11
N GLU A 172 -2.17 -8.00 9.79
CA GLU A 172 -2.87 -8.24 11.06
C GLU A 172 -2.41 -7.29 12.16
N LYS A 173 -1.11 -7.04 12.26
CA LYS A 173 -0.54 -6.20 13.33
C LYS A 173 -0.79 -4.71 13.11
N TYR A 174 -0.68 -4.22 11.88
CA TYR A 174 -0.60 -2.78 11.60
C TYR A 174 -1.75 -2.21 10.77
N MET A 175 -2.47 -3.05 10.03
CA MET A 175 -3.45 -2.59 9.05
C MET A 175 -4.88 -3.04 9.36
N ARG A 176 -5.11 -3.75 10.47
CA ARG A 176 -6.43 -4.23 10.85
C ARG A 176 -7.38 -3.06 11.14
N LYS A 177 -8.53 -3.08 10.50
CA LYS A 177 -9.62 -2.15 10.79
C LYS A 177 -10.27 -2.49 12.13
N ALA A 178 -10.70 -1.48 12.88
CA ALA A 178 -11.54 -1.69 14.05
C ALA A 178 -12.81 -2.45 13.64
N GLU A 179 -13.16 -3.47 14.41
CA GLU A 179 -14.43 -4.18 14.21
C GLU A 179 -15.58 -3.18 14.37
N LYS A 180 -16.47 -3.12 13.37
CA LYS A 180 -17.69 -2.36 13.52
C LYS A 180 -18.48 -2.98 14.68
N PRO A 181 -18.94 -2.20 15.67
CA PRO A 181 -19.78 -2.75 16.73
C PRO A 181 -20.97 -3.42 16.03
N VAL A 182 -21.18 -4.71 16.35
CA VAL A 182 -22.38 -5.42 15.91
C VAL A 182 -23.56 -4.66 16.51
N SER A 183 -24.33 -3.95 15.69
CA SER A 183 -25.59 -3.40 16.13
C SER A 183 -26.45 -4.60 16.50
N HIS A 184 -26.62 -4.84 17.80
CA HIS A 184 -27.64 -5.75 18.28
C HIS A 184 -28.97 -5.18 17.73
N VAL A 185 -29.49 -5.81 16.69
CA VAL A 185 -30.89 -5.63 16.32
C VAL A 185 -31.64 -6.04 17.58
N ALA A 186 -32.24 -5.07 18.24
CA ALA A 186 -33.13 -5.35 19.37
C ALA A 186 -34.12 -6.43 18.89
N ALA A 187 -34.20 -7.51 19.64
CA ALA A 187 -35.19 -8.55 19.36
C ALA A 187 -36.55 -7.88 19.18
N PRO A 188 -37.37 -8.24 18.16
CA PRO A 188 -38.67 -7.64 18.01
C PRO A 188 -39.42 -7.78 19.33
N GLY A 189 -39.82 -6.62 19.89
CA GLY A 189 -40.55 -6.58 21.15
C GLY A 189 -41.71 -7.57 21.06
N SER A 190 -41.86 -8.40 22.10
CA SER A 190 -42.97 -9.31 22.23
C SER A 190 -44.26 -8.49 22.07
N TYR A 191 -44.94 -8.74 20.94
CA TYR A 191 -46.31 -8.23 20.80
C TYR A 191 -47.11 -8.77 21.97
N LEU A 192 -47.60 -7.86 22.83
CA LEU A 192 -48.58 -8.22 23.81
C LEU A 192 -49.75 -8.89 23.06
N SER A 193 -50.04 -10.15 23.37
CA SER A 193 -51.15 -10.86 22.74
C SER A 193 -52.43 -10.09 22.93
N ASP A 194 -53.30 -10.06 21.93
CA ASP A 194 -54.60 -9.36 21.97
C ASP A 194 -55.48 -9.71 23.17
N ALA A 195 -55.18 -10.86 23.83
CA ALA A 195 -55.87 -11.26 25.09
C ALA A 195 -55.57 -10.33 26.25
N SER A 196 -54.41 -9.63 26.31
CA SER A 196 -54.09 -8.72 27.43
C SER A 196 -54.76 -7.33 27.30
N VAL A 197 -55.15 -6.96 26.09
CA VAL A 197 -55.84 -5.68 25.81
C VAL A 197 -57.32 -5.80 26.16
N LEU A 198 -57.95 -6.97 25.89
CA LEU A 198 -59.38 -7.24 26.23
C LEU A 198 -59.62 -7.31 27.74
N GLN A 199 -58.68 -7.85 28.55
CA GLN A 199 -58.85 -7.88 30.01
C GLN A 199 -58.80 -6.49 30.68
N LYS A 200 -58.02 -5.56 30.15
CA LYS A 200 -57.97 -4.16 30.67
C LYS A 200 -59.22 -3.36 30.31
N ALA A 201 -59.89 -3.66 29.17
CA ALA A 201 -61.11 -2.97 28.79
C ALA A 201 -62.38 -3.40 29.58
N LEU A 202 -62.35 -4.64 30.12
CA LEU A 202 -63.45 -5.16 30.94
C LEU A 202 -63.36 -4.81 32.44
N ALA A 203 -62.22 -4.30 32.90
CA ALA A 203 -62.04 -3.92 34.32
C ALA A 203 -62.33 -2.44 34.64
N SER A 204 -62.80 -1.66 33.63
CA SER A 204 -63.12 -0.22 33.79
C SER A 204 -64.59 0.09 33.61
N LYS A 205 -65.46 -0.69 34.25
CA LYS A 205 -66.89 -0.31 34.46
C LYS A 205 -67.24 -0.46 35.92
#